data_bb70cfae96191161c69e9615f0c0a1b5
#
_entry.id   bb70cfae96191161c69e9615f0c0a1b5
#
_cell.length_a   1.000
_cell.length_b   1.000
_cell.length_c   1.000
_cell.angle_alpha   90.00
_cell.angle_beta   90.00
_cell.angle_gamma   90.00
#
_symmetry.space_group_name_H-M   'P 1'
#
loop_
_entity.id
_entity.type
_entity.pdbx_description
1 polymer ?
#
loop_
_entity_poly.entity_id
_entity_poly.type
_entity_poly.pdbx_seq_one_letter_code
_entity_poly.pdbx_strand_id
1 'polypeptide(L)'
;MKRTIAALAAVLSLTAFQGAAYSAEGMAGMAGQTTAKQKVVYHVNGDDAAQQNQALGNIQNHINAVGKDNIDLKVVLHGDGLSLLLYPDAKGKTKMKQANATDEMQAKITGLKGQGVQFQVCGNTLKGRNVEVKDLYDVNQGDVVPSGVAQLGILQSQGYAYIKP
;
A
#
# COMPACT_ATOMS: atom_id res chain seq x y z
N MET A 1 62.09 11.35 63.41
CA MET A 1 60.74 10.88 63.11
C MET A 1 60.13 11.79 62.07
N LYS A 2 60.14 11.41 60.81
CA LYS A 2 59.52 12.20 59.70
C LYS A 2 58.34 11.41 59.15
N ARG A 3 57.12 11.95 59.29
CA ARG A 3 55.90 11.38 58.76
C ARG A 3 55.64 11.96 57.35
N THR A 4 55.75 11.13 56.35
CA THR A 4 55.35 11.46 55.00
C THR A 4 53.87 11.22 54.83
N ILE A 5 53.13 12.27 54.45
CA ILE A 5 51.70 12.21 54.11
C ILE A 5 51.61 11.97 52.61
N ALA A 6 51.09 10.83 52.21
CA ALA A 6 50.76 10.53 50.82
C ALA A 6 49.36 11.11 50.46
N ALA A 7 49.36 12.02 49.50
CA ALA A 7 48.12 12.58 48.95
C ALA A 7 47.58 11.63 47.86
N LEU A 8 46.36 11.15 48.06
CA LEU A 8 45.61 10.32 47.11
C LEU A 8 44.87 11.26 46.15
N ALA A 9 45.31 11.35 44.94
CA ALA A 9 44.60 12.08 43.88
C ALA A 9 43.50 11.17 43.27
N ALA A 10 42.22 11.50 43.55
CA ALA A 10 41.09 10.85 42.91
C ALA A 10 40.91 11.44 41.50
N VAL A 11 41.12 10.61 40.48
CA VAL A 11 40.80 10.95 39.10
C VAL A 11 39.31 10.68 38.86
N LEU A 12 38.52 11.73 38.74
CA LEU A 12 37.13 11.65 38.33
C LEU A 12 37.11 11.51 36.80
N SER A 13 36.88 10.31 36.30
CA SER A 13 36.65 10.08 34.86
C SER A 13 35.20 10.47 34.53
N LEU A 14 35.04 11.62 33.89
CA LEU A 14 33.80 12.07 33.28
C LEU A 14 33.58 11.25 31.99
N THR A 15 32.74 10.21 32.03
CA THR A 15 32.24 9.54 30.82
C THR A 15 31.21 10.44 30.16
N ALA A 16 31.63 11.13 29.11
CA ALA A 16 30.71 11.84 28.22
C ALA A 16 29.81 10.81 27.49
N PHE A 17 28.54 10.82 27.84
CA PHE A 17 27.51 10.11 27.10
C PHE A 17 27.35 10.84 25.75
N GLN A 18 28.01 10.34 24.71
CA GLN A 18 27.75 10.79 23.34
C GLN A 18 26.40 10.21 22.91
N GLY A 19 25.34 11.01 23.08
CA GLY A 19 24.07 10.75 22.45
C GLY A 19 24.29 10.74 20.94
N ALA A 20 24.08 9.58 20.31
CA ALA A 20 24.01 9.50 18.86
C ALA A 20 22.86 10.37 18.39
N ALA A 21 23.17 11.56 17.88
CA ALA A 21 22.24 12.35 17.12
C ALA A 21 21.93 11.54 15.85
N TYR A 22 20.73 10.98 15.78
CA TYR A 22 20.19 10.45 14.53
C TYR A 22 20.04 11.64 13.59
N SER A 23 21.05 11.87 12.77
CA SER A 23 21.02 12.92 11.78
C SER A 23 19.96 12.56 10.73
N ALA A 24 19.13 13.54 10.38
CA ALA A 24 18.11 13.44 9.33
C ALA A 24 18.68 13.14 7.92
N GLU A 25 19.99 13.04 7.80
CA GLU A 25 20.72 12.72 6.56
C GLU A 25 20.55 11.26 6.11
N GLY A 26 20.13 10.34 6.99
CA GLY A 26 19.89 8.94 6.62
C GLY A 26 18.69 8.71 5.69
N MET A 27 17.75 9.66 5.59
CA MET A 27 16.57 9.54 4.71
C MET A 27 16.79 10.12 3.30
N ALA A 28 17.80 10.95 3.11
CA ALA A 28 18.13 11.51 1.79
C ALA A 28 18.81 10.48 0.85
N GLY A 29 19.33 9.39 1.38
CA GLY A 29 20.05 8.37 0.61
C GLY A 29 19.20 7.44 -0.25
N MET A 30 17.87 7.41 -0.06
CA MET A 30 16.99 6.56 -0.86
C MET A 30 16.40 7.25 -2.11
N ALA A 31 16.54 8.56 -2.21
CA ALA A 31 16.00 9.35 -3.33
C ALA A 31 16.88 9.32 -4.61
N GLY A 32 17.97 8.57 -4.62
CA GLY A 32 19.01 8.67 -5.65
C GLY A 32 19.29 7.45 -6.51
N GLN A 33 18.46 6.41 -6.54
CA GLN A 33 18.83 5.19 -7.28
C GLN A 33 17.66 4.52 -7.99
N THR A 34 17.16 5.10 -9.04
CA THR A 34 16.78 4.41 -10.29
C THR A 34 16.01 5.37 -11.19
N THR A 35 16.41 5.53 -12.44
CA THR A 35 15.64 6.15 -13.53
C THR A 35 14.40 5.32 -13.90
N ALA A 36 14.25 4.12 -13.36
CA ALA A 36 13.11 3.23 -13.58
C ALA A 36 12.10 3.35 -12.43
N LYS A 37 10.82 3.52 -12.78
CA LYS A 37 9.72 3.54 -11.80
C LYS A 37 9.67 2.24 -11.00
N GLN A 38 9.43 2.35 -9.70
CA GLN A 38 9.14 1.19 -8.87
C GLN A 38 7.81 0.57 -9.31
N LYS A 39 7.81 -0.71 -9.71
CA LYS A 39 6.61 -1.43 -10.13
C LYS A 39 6.04 -2.20 -8.96
N VAL A 40 4.79 -1.95 -8.61
CA VAL A 40 4.15 -2.57 -7.44
C VAL A 40 2.73 -3.01 -7.76
N VAL A 41 2.35 -4.22 -7.35
CA VAL A 41 0.97 -4.69 -7.38
C VAL A 41 0.46 -4.97 -5.96
N TYR A 42 -0.62 -4.29 -5.59
CA TYR A 42 -1.40 -4.56 -4.38
C TYR A 42 -2.50 -5.57 -4.70
N HIS A 43 -2.61 -6.59 -3.87
CA HIS A 43 -3.62 -7.64 -4.03
C HIS A 43 -4.71 -7.50 -2.97
N VAL A 44 -5.94 -7.21 -3.38
CA VAL A 44 -7.11 -7.11 -2.50
C VAL A 44 -8.07 -8.25 -2.80
N ASN A 45 -8.26 -9.17 -1.84
CA ASN A 45 -9.14 -10.34 -2.00
C ASN A 45 -10.07 -10.61 -0.80
N GLY A 46 -9.99 -9.82 0.27
CA GLY A 46 -10.88 -9.87 1.43
C GLY A 46 -11.95 -8.78 1.37
N ASP A 47 -13.06 -8.97 2.09
CA ASP A 47 -14.24 -8.08 2.12
C ASP A 47 -14.38 -7.26 3.41
N ASP A 48 -13.42 -7.34 4.32
CA ASP A 48 -13.40 -6.51 5.52
C ASP A 48 -13.17 -5.03 5.16
N ALA A 49 -14.13 -4.17 5.49
CA ALA A 49 -14.08 -2.76 5.13
C ALA A 49 -12.93 -2.02 5.80
N ALA A 50 -12.55 -2.38 7.03
CA ALA A 50 -11.44 -1.75 7.74
C ALA A 50 -10.10 -2.14 7.11
N GLN A 51 -9.90 -3.41 6.74
CA GLN A 51 -8.71 -3.86 6.02
C GLN A 51 -8.62 -3.20 4.63
N GLN A 52 -9.73 -3.09 3.91
CA GLN A 52 -9.76 -2.42 2.61
C GLN A 52 -9.42 -0.93 2.74
N ASN A 53 -9.95 -0.26 3.75
CA ASN A 53 -9.61 1.13 4.04
C ASN A 53 -8.13 1.28 4.39
N GLN A 54 -7.58 0.37 5.20
CA GLN A 54 -6.15 0.34 5.52
C GLN A 54 -5.30 0.11 4.26
N ALA A 55 -5.73 -0.77 3.35
CA ALA A 55 -5.05 -1.01 2.08
C ALA A 55 -4.94 0.27 1.24
N LEU A 56 -6.03 1.04 1.11
CA LEU A 56 -6.01 2.33 0.41
C LEU A 56 -5.05 3.34 1.09
N GLY A 57 -5.03 3.36 2.43
CA GLY A 57 -4.09 4.17 3.20
C GLY A 57 -2.63 3.77 2.97
N ASN A 58 -2.33 2.46 2.95
CA ASN A 58 -0.99 1.95 2.66
C ASN A 58 -0.52 2.32 1.25
N ILE A 59 -1.42 2.27 0.25
CA ILE A 59 -1.12 2.70 -1.12
C ILE A 59 -0.77 4.19 -1.14
N GLN A 60 -1.57 5.03 -0.47
CA GLN A 60 -1.29 6.47 -0.39
C GLN A 60 0.05 6.76 0.29
N ASN A 61 0.35 6.09 1.41
CA ASN A 61 1.62 6.23 2.12
C ASN A 61 2.81 5.80 1.25
N HIS A 62 2.64 4.73 0.46
CA HIS A 62 3.66 4.27 -0.47
C HIS A 62 3.96 5.32 -1.55
N ILE A 63 2.92 5.90 -2.16
CA ILE A 63 3.05 6.97 -3.14
C ILE A 63 3.73 8.20 -2.53
N ASN A 64 3.36 8.58 -1.30
CA ASN A 64 3.96 9.71 -0.60
C ASN A 64 5.46 9.52 -0.32
N ALA A 65 5.86 8.27 0.00
CA ALA A 65 7.26 7.95 0.29
C ALA A 65 8.15 7.91 -0.97
N VAL A 66 7.61 7.39 -2.08
CA VAL A 66 8.39 7.15 -3.32
C VAL A 66 8.24 8.30 -4.32
N GLY A 67 7.10 9.00 -4.28
CA GLY A 67 6.69 10.00 -5.26
C GLY A 67 5.88 9.39 -6.40
N LYS A 68 4.77 10.04 -6.78
CA LYS A 68 3.83 9.54 -7.82
C LYS A 68 4.50 9.30 -9.19
N ASP A 69 5.53 10.06 -9.51
CA ASP A 69 6.22 9.97 -10.80
C ASP A 69 7.26 8.83 -10.83
N ASN A 70 7.61 8.31 -9.66
CA ASN A 70 8.60 7.25 -9.45
C ASN A 70 7.99 5.86 -9.23
N ILE A 71 6.66 5.73 -9.29
CA ILE A 71 5.96 4.47 -9.05
C ILE A 71 4.97 4.15 -10.17
N ASP A 72 4.90 2.87 -10.57
CA ASP A 72 3.83 2.28 -11.38
C ASP A 72 3.07 1.30 -10.47
N LEU A 73 1.88 1.69 -10.02
CA LEU A 73 1.12 0.99 -9.00
C LEU A 73 -0.20 0.46 -9.57
N LYS A 74 -0.40 -0.84 -9.39
CA LYS A 74 -1.64 -1.52 -9.76
C LYS A 74 -2.29 -2.16 -8.54
N VAL A 75 -3.62 -2.14 -8.52
CA VAL A 75 -4.43 -2.86 -7.51
C VAL A 75 -5.23 -3.91 -8.24
N VAL A 76 -5.02 -5.17 -7.89
CA VAL A 76 -5.79 -6.30 -8.46
C VAL A 76 -6.79 -6.79 -7.43
N LEU A 77 -8.08 -6.76 -7.83
CA LEU A 77 -9.19 -7.19 -6.99
C LEU A 77 -9.82 -8.47 -7.54
N HIS A 78 -9.97 -9.48 -6.71
CA HIS A 78 -10.71 -10.69 -7.04
C HIS A 78 -11.39 -11.31 -5.81
N GLY A 79 -12.29 -12.27 -6.04
CA GLY A 79 -13.04 -12.89 -4.95
C GLY A 79 -13.84 -11.85 -4.16
N ASP A 80 -13.77 -11.95 -2.85
CA ASP A 80 -14.49 -11.06 -1.94
C ASP A 80 -13.90 -9.62 -1.92
N GLY A 81 -12.66 -9.42 -2.38
CA GLY A 81 -12.03 -8.11 -2.50
C GLY A 81 -12.72 -7.16 -3.49
N LEU A 82 -13.55 -7.70 -4.40
CA LEU A 82 -14.34 -6.88 -5.32
C LEU A 82 -15.35 -5.98 -4.58
N SER A 83 -15.69 -6.32 -3.32
CA SER A 83 -16.57 -5.50 -2.46
C SER A 83 -16.06 -4.06 -2.27
N LEU A 84 -14.74 -3.82 -2.37
CA LEU A 84 -14.16 -2.48 -2.30
C LEU A 84 -14.76 -1.51 -3.32
N LEU A 85 -15.08 -2.01 -4.51
CA LEU A 85 -15.61 -1.22 -5.61
C LEU A 85 -17.13 -1.38 -5.80
N LEU A 86 -17.77 -2.34 -5.13
CA LEU A 86 -19.20 -2.61 -5.28
C LEU A 86 -20.02 -1.53 -4.58
N TYR A 87 -20.94 -0.92 -5.31
CA TYR A 87 -21.91 0.03 -4.75
C TYR A 87 -22.81 -0.65 -3.71
N PRO A 88 -23.11 0.03 -2.57
CA PRO A 88 -23.98 -0.54 -1.52
C PRO A 88 -25.37 -0.97 -2.01
N ASP A 89 -25.99 -0.23 -2.93
CA ASP A 89 -27.29 -0.52 -3.51
C ASP A 89 -27.28 -1.68 -4.53
N ALA A 90 -26.12 -2.02 -5.06
CA ALA A 90 -25.94 -3.15 -5.95
C ALA A 90 -25.81 -4.51 -5.21
N LYS A 91 -25.51 -4.49 -3.91
CA LYS A 91 -25.28 -5.71 -3.12
C LYS A 91 -26.38 -6.75 -3.27
N GLY A 92 -27.65 -6.35 -3.15
CA GLY A 92 -28.81 -7.23 -3.20
C GLY A 92 -29.04 -7.92 -4.55
N LYS A 93 -28.40 -7.44 -5.62
CA LYS A 93 -28.51 -8.01 -6.99
C LYS A 93 -27.38 -9.00 -7.30
N THR A 94 -26.40 -9.12 -6.40
CA THR A 94 -25.19 -9.91 -6.58
C THR A 94 -25.07 -11.03 -5.56
N LYS A 95 -24.06 -11.91 -5.72
CA LYS A 95 -23.67 -12.92 -4.73
C LYS A 95 -22.54 -12.44 -3.81
N MET A 96 -22.31 -11.13 -3.76
CA MET A 96 -21.32 -10.54 -2.85
C MET A 96 -21.88 -10.44 -1.44
N LYS A 97 -21.05 -10.71 -0.44
CA LYS A 97 -21.43 -10.60 0.98
C LYS A 97 -21.38 -9.17 1.48
N GLN A 98 -20.45 -8.38 0.96
CA GLN A 98 -20.25 -6.99 1.32
C GLN A 98 -20.22 -6.09 0.07
N ALA A 99 -20.49 -4.80 0.28
CA ALA A 99 -20.42 -3.75 -0.72
C ALA A 99 -19.90 -2.50 -0.02
N ASN A 100 -18.64 -2.18 -0.24
CA ASN A 100 -17.87 -1.24 0.59
C ASN A 100 -17.54 0.06 -0.16
N ALA A 101 -18.06 0.27 -1.37
CA ALA A 101 -17.86 1.51 -2.12
C ALA A 101 -18.72 2.66 -1.54
N THR A 102 -18.52 2.98 -0.26
CA THR A 102 -19.10 4.14 0.41
C THR A 102 -18.49 5.43 -0.14
N ASP A 103 -19.13 6.58 0.10
CA ASP A 103 -18.62 7.89 -0.37
C ASP A 103 -17.17 8.14 0.08
N GLU A 104 -16.82 7.74 1.32
CA GLU A 104 -15.45 7.84 1.83
C GLU A 104 -14.46 6.99 1.02
N MET A 105 -14.82 5.73 0.74
CA MET A 105 -13.97 4.82 -0.04
C MET A 105 -13.85 5.29 -1.50
N GLN A 106 -14.94 5.76 -2.09
CA GLN A 106 -14.97 6.33 -3.44
C GLN A 106 -14.03 7.54 -3.54
N ALA A 107 -14.06 8.45 -2.57
CA ALA A 107 -13.16 9.61 -2.54
C ALA A 107 -11.69 9.21 -2.51
N LYS A 108 -11.33 8.19 -1.70
CA LYS A 108 -9.96 7.65 -1.63
C LYS A 108 -9.54 7.00 -2.95
N ILE A 109 -10.41 6.18 -3.55
CA ILE A 109 -10.15 5.53 -4.84
C ILE A 109 -9.94 6.57 -5.92
N THR A 110 -10.81 7.60 -6.01
CA THR A 110 -10.65 8.70 -6.96
C THR A 110 -9.32 9.42 -6.78
N GLY A 111 -8.95 9.74 -5.54
CA GLY A 111 -7.67 10.38 -5.23
C GLY A 111 -6.47 9.54 -5.67
N LEU A 112 -6.51 8.23 -5.48
CA LEU A 112 -5.45 7.31 -5.91
C LEU A 112 -5.41 7.18 -7.44
N LYS A 113 -6.55 7.04 -8.11
CA LYS A 113 -6.62 7.02 -9.59
C LYS A 113 -6.09 8.31 -10.21
N GLY A 114 -6.39 9.46 -9.60
CA GLY A 114 -5.84 10.76 -9.99
C GLY A 114 -4.31 10.87 -9.85
N GLN A 115 -3.69 9.99 -9.05
CA GLN A 115 -2.24 9.85 -8.90
C GLN A 115 -1.65 8.77 -9.82
N GLY A 116 -2.46 8.14 -10.69
CA GLY A 116 -2.02 7.14 -11.65
C GLY A 116 -2.17 5.69 -11.20
N VAL A 117 -2.80 5.43 -10.06
CA VAL A 117 -3.08 4.05 -9.61
C VAL A 117 -4.11 3.39 -10.52
N GLN A 118 -3.83 2.19 -11.01
CA GLN A 118 -4.73 1.41 -11.84
C GLN A 118 -5.42 0.32 -11.01
N PHE A 119 -6.75 0.33 -10.99
CA PHE A 119 -7.55 -0.70 -10.35
C PHE A 119 -8.02 -1.69 -11.40
N GLN A 120 -7.67 -2.97 -11.23
CA GLN A 120 -8.00 -4.06 -12.14
C GLN A 120 -8.92 -5.06 -11.46
N VAL A 121 -10.02 -5.44 -12.10
CA VAL A 121 -11.03 -6.34 -11.55
C VAL A 121 -11.06 -7.67 -12.29
N CYS A 122 -11.24 -8.76 -11.55
CA CYS A 122 -11.24 -10.11 -12.08
C CYS A 122 -12.57 -10.45 -12.78
N GLY A 123 -12.55 -10.70 -14.09
CA GLY A 123 -13.72 -11.11 -14.88
C GLY A 123 -14.34 -12.43 -14.40
N ASN A 124 -13.53 -13.38 -13.93
CA ASN A 124 -14.05 -14.61 -13.34
C ASN A 124 -14.85 -14.33 -12.06
N THR A 125 -14.43 -13.34 -11.26
CA THR A 125 -15.18 -12.91 -10.07
C THR A 125 -16.49 -12.23 -10.47
N LEU A 126 -16.47 -11.34 -11.46
CA LEU A 126 -17.68 -10.71 -11.99
C LEU A 126 -18.73 -11.76 -12.35
N LYS A 127 -18.35 -12.74 -13.18
CA LYS A 127 -19.25 -13.85 -13.60
C LYS A 127 -19.72 -14.69 -12.40
N GLY A 128 -18.79 -15.14 -11.56
CA GLY A 128 -19.10 -16.04 -10.44
C GLY A 128 -19.96 -15.40 -9.36
N ARG A 129 -19.85 -14.09 -9.18
CA ARG A 129 -20.59 -13.31 -8.16
C ARG A 129 -21.82 -12.58 -8.74
N ASN A 130 -22.11 -12.74 -10.03
CA ASN A 130 -23.20 -12.03 -10.71
C ASN A 130 -23.11 -10.51 -10.52
N VAL A 131 -21.92 -9.95 -10.79
CA VAL A 131 -21.63 -8.52 -10.72
C VAL A 131 -21.43 -7.98 -12.13
N GLU A 132 -22.12 -6.91 -12.48
CA GLU A 132 -21.92 -6.20 -13.73
C GLU A 132 -20.94 -5.02 -13.50
N VAL A 133 -20.26 -4.58 -14.56
CA VAL A 133 -19.31 -3.46 -14.46
C VAL A 133 -19.98 -2.18 -13.95
N LYS A 134 -21.24 -1.94 -14.33
CA LYS A 134 -22.05 -0.79 -13.86
C LYS A 134 -22.35 -0.80 -12.36
N ASP A 135 -22.23 -1.97 -11.71
CA ASP A 135 -22.43 -2.12 -10.26
C ASP A 135 -21.20 -1.70 -9.47
N LEU A 136 -20.10 -1.36 -10.15
CA LEU A 136 -18.81 -1.02 -9.56
C LEU A 136 -18.49 0.46 -9.73
N TYR A 137 -17.95 1.06 -8.67
CA TYR A 137 -17.50 2.43 -8.67
C TYR A 137 -16.31 2.65 -9.59
N ASP A 138 -16.45 3.55 -10.54
CA ASP A 138 -15.41 4.04 -11.46
C ASP A 138 -14.60 2.91 -12.12
N VAL A 139 -15.29 1.86 -12.56
CA VAL A 139 -14.73 0.74 -13.34
C VAL A 139 -15.29 0.78 -14.74
N ASN A 140 -14.42 0.59 -15.72
CA ASN A 140 -14.82 0.44 -17.11
C ASN A 140 -14.36 -0.94 -17.66
N GLN A 141 -14.76 -1.27 -18.88
CA GLN A 141 -14.44 -2.58 -19.48
C GLN A 141 -12.92 -2.80 -19.64
N GLY A 142 -12.15 -1.73 -19.81
CA GLY A 142 -10.68 -1.80 -19.91
C GLY A 142 -9.98 -2.18 -18.60
N ASP A 143 -10.67 -2.02 -17.46
CA ASP A 143 -10.15 -2.39 -16.14
C ASP A 143 -10.39 -3.88 -15.83
N VAL A 144 -11.18 -4.57 -16.66
CA VAL A 144 -11.52 -5.98 -16.44
C VAL A 144 -10.43 -6.88 -17.02
N VAL A 145 -9.79 -7.65 -16.16
CA VAL A 145 -8.82 -8.69 -16.55
C VAL A 145 -9.51 -10.07 -16.54
N PRO A 146 -9.18 -10.99 -17.44
CA PRO A 146 -9.85 -12.30 -17.52
C PRO A 146 -9.81 -13.07 -16.19
N SER A 147 -8.66 -13.03 -15.49
CA SER A 147 -8.43 -13.69 -14.19
C SER A 147 -7.52 -12.84 -13.33
N GLY A 148 -7.97 -12.44 -12.14
CA GLY A 148 -7.13 -11.69 -11.19
C GLY A 148 -5.89 -12.47 -10.75
N VAL A 149 -6.01 -13.79 -10.53
CA VAL A 149 -4.86 -14.63 -10.16
C VAL A 149 -3.83 -14.70 -11.29
N ALA A 150 -4.28 -14.89 -12.54
CA ALA A 150 -3.38 -14.88 -13.69
C ALA A 150 -2.72 -13.51 -13.86
N GLN A 151 -3.47 -12.42 -13.67
CA GLN A 151 -2.95 -11.07 -13.77
C GLN A 151 -1.85 -10.80 -12.73
N LEU A 152 -2.02 -11.27 -11.50
CA LEU A 152 -0.98 -11.18 -10.47
C LEU A 152 0.32 -11.88 -10.91
N GLY A 153 0.20 -13.09 -11.49
CA GLY A 153 1.36 -13.82 -12.03
C GLY A 153 2.03 -13.06 -13.19
N ILE A 154 1.23 -12.53 -14.12
CA ILE A 154 1.74 -11.73 -15.25
C ILE A 154 2.46 -10.48 -14.76
N LEU A 155 1.89 -9.73 -13.81
CA LEU A 155 2.52 -8.53 -13.28
C LEU A 155 3.84 -8.85 -12.58
N GLN A 156 3.89 -9.92 -11.77
CA GLN A 156 5.13 -10.35 -11.12
C GLN A 156 6.21 -10.73 -12.15
N SER A 157 5.85 -11.43 -13.24
CA SER A 157 6.81 -11.75 -14.32
C SER A 157 7.31 -10.50 -15.06
N GLN A 158 6.55 -9.39 -15.00
CA GLN A 158 6.92 -8.08 -15.53
C GLN A 158 7.71 -7.23 -14.53
N GLY A 159 8.09 -7.78 -13.38
CA GLY A 159 8.89 -7.12 -12.36
C GLY A 159 8.10 -6.31 -11.34
N TYR A 160 6.78 -6.50 -11.22
CA TYR A 160 5.99 -5.89 -10.15
C TYR A 160 6.24 -6.61 -8.82
N ALA A 161 6.67 -5.89 -7.81
CA ALA A 161 6.70 -6.39 -6.44
C ALA A 161 5.27 -6.62 -5.94
N TYR A 162 5.03 -7.82 -5.37
CA TYR A 162 3.72 -8.19 -4.85
C TYR A 162 3.55 -7.76 -3.40
N ILE A 163 2.47 -7.04 -3.09
CA ILE A 163 2.09 -6.65 -1.74
C ILE A 163 0.65 -7.10 -1.47
N LYS A 164 0.47 -7.80 -0.35
CA LYS A 164 -0.84 -8.12 0.20
C LYS A 164 -1.00 -7.33 1.50
N PRO A 165 -1.86 -6.29 1.52
CA PRO A 165 -2.08 -5.44 2.70
C PRO A 165 -2.91 -6.15 3.77
#